data_b6c58c56fbbaf8884b8c1b15b96dfb86
#
_entry.id   b6c58c56fbbaf8884b8c1b15b96dfb86
#
_cell.length_a   1.000
_cell.length_b   1.000
_cell.length_c   1.000
_cell.angle_alpha   90.00
_cell.angle_beta   90.00
_cell.angle_gamma   90.00
#
_symmetry.space_group_name_H-M   'P 1'
#
loop_
_entity.id
_entity.type
_entity.pdbx_description
1 polymer ?
#
loop_
_entity_poly.entity_id
_entity_poly.type
_entity_poly.pdbx_seq_one_letter_code
_entity_poly.pdbx_strand_id
1 'polypeptide(L)'
;MEYYFLTLLKNISFDAAIEKTKDALKDEGFGVLTEIDMKSTFKQKLDVDFHNYKILGACNPTFAYKAIQHEDKIGTMLPCNVIVQERTNGIIEVAAVNPIASMQAIKKKELNAVSQEVKKKLEKVIHNL
;
A
#
# COMPACT_ATOMS: atom_id res chain seq x y z
N MET A 1 4.13 10.82 14.13
CA MET A 1 3.55 9.54 13.66
C MET A 1 4.05 9.26 12.25
N GLU A 2 4.63 8.10 12.06
CA GLU A 2 5.02 7.67 10.72
C GLU A 2 3.78 7.38 9.88
N TYR A 3 3.79 7.83 8.64
CA TYR A 3 2.64 7.61 7.75
C TYR A 3 2.77 6.33 6.92
N TYR A 4 3.81 5.56 7.13
CA TYR A 4 4.06 4.31 6.42
C TYR A 4 4.79 3.31 7.31
N PHE A 5 4.73 2.03 6.89
CA PHE A 5 5.57 0.94 7.41
C PHE A 5 6.41 0.45 6.26
N LEU A 6 7.69 0.12 6.49
CA LEU A 6 8.54 -0.36 5.41
C LEU A 6 9.37 -1.58 5.81
N THR A 7 9.79 -2.32 4.79
CA THR A 7 10.82 -3.35 4.92
C THR A 7 11.72 -3.32 3.68
N LEU A 8 12.93 -3.84 3.84
CA LEU A 8 13.89 -3.94 2.76
C LEU A 8 14.12 -5.41 2.43
N LEU A 9 14.09 -5.74 1.14
CA LEU A 9 14.32 -7.10 0.64
C LEU A 9 15.62 -7.13 -0.16
N LYS A 10 16.40 -8.18 0.06
CA LYS A 10 17.68 -8.40 -0.64
C LYS A 10 17.61 -9.69 -1.44
N ASN A 11 18.43 -9.78 -2.50
CA ASN A 11 18.56 -10.99 -3.31
C ASN A 11 17.23 -11.43 -3.94
N ILE A 12 16.44 -10.46 -4.37
CA ILE A 12 15.17 -10.72 -5.03
C ILE A 12 15.00 -9.71 -6.17
N SER A 13 14.43 -10.15 -7.28
CA SER A 13 14.14 -9.23 -8.39
C SER A 13 12.95 -8.32 -8.04
N PHE A 14 12.87 -7.19 -8.73
CA PHE A 14 11.75 -6.28 -8.56
C PHE A 14 10.41 -6.98 -8.82
N ASP A 15 10.30 -7.71 -9.93
CA ASP A 15 9.06 -8.40 -10.28
C ASP A 15 8.69 -9.49 -9.27
N ALA A 16 9.67 -10.24 -8.78
CA ALA A 16 9.43 -11.26 -7.76
C ALA A 16 8.99 -10.61 -6.44
N ALA A 17 9.56 -9.46 -6.09
CA ALA A 17 9.15 -8.73 -4.88
C ALA A 17 7.70 -8.26 -4.98
N ILE A 18 7.25 -7.83 -6.16
CA ILE A 18 5.85 -7.44 -6.38
C ILE A 18 4.93 -8.64 -6.16
N GLU A 19 5.26 -9.80 -6.73
CA GLU A 19 4.43 -11.00 -6.55
C GLU A 19 4.40 -11.45 -5.09
N LYS A 20 5.53 -11.41 -4.42
CA LYS A 20 5.62 -11.73 -2.99
C LYS A 20 4.75 -10.78 -2.15
N THR A 21 4.76 -9.49 -2.50
CA THR A 21 3.95 -8.49 -1.80
C THR A 21 2.46 -8.75 -2.02
N LYS A 22 2.06 -9.08 -3.25
CA LYS A 22 0.66 -9.42 -3.55
C LYS A 22 0.20 -10.64 -2.76
N ASP A 23 1.04 -11.66 -2.65
CA ASP A 23 0.72 -12.87 -1.88
C ASP A 23 0.56 -12.56 -0.39
N ALA A 24 1.45 -11.75 0.17
CA ALA A 24 1.37 -11.36 1.57
C ALA A 24 0.10 -10.52 1.85
N LEU A 25 -0.27 -9.65 0.92
CA LEU A 25 -1.52 -8.89 1.01
C LEU A 25 -2.73 -9.81 0.99
N LYS A 26 -2.75 -10.78 0.09
CA LYS A 26 -3.83 -11.73 -0.04
C LYS A 26 -4.03 -12.53 1.25
N ASP A 27 -2.95 -12.91 1.92
CA ASP A 27 -3.00 -13.66 3.17
C ASP A 27 -3.72 -12.88 4.28
N GLU A 28 -3.73 -11.54 4.19
CA GLU A 28 -4.41 -10.69 5.15
C GLU A 28 -5.75 -10.15 4.63
N GLY A 29 -6.26 -10.72 3.54
CA GLY A 29 -7.57 -10.37 3.00
C GLY A 29 -7.58 -9.18 2.04
N PHE A 30 -6.41 -8.71 1.59
CA PHE A 30 -6.33 -7.61 0.64
C PHE A 30 -6.21 -8.13 -0.78
N GLY A 31 -6.97 -7.50 -1.70
CA GLY A 31 -6.77 -7.69 -3.12
C GLY A 31 -6.13 -6.46 -3.73
N VAL A 32 -5.26 -6.65 -4.71
CA VAL A 32 -4.66 -5.53 -5.45
C VAL A 32 -5.59 -5.17 -6.59
N LEU A 33 -6.21 -4.00 -6.50
CA LEU A 33 -7.18 -3.52 -7.49
C LEU A 33 -6.52 -2.73 -8.61
N THR A 34 -5.44 -2.01 -8.29
CA THR A 34 -4.73 -1.18 -9.26
C THR A 34 -3.24 -1.36 -9.12
N GLU A 35 -2.54 -1.22 -10.24
CA GLU A 35 -1.08 -1.19 -10.28
C GLU A 35 -0.67 -0.02 -11.16
N ILE A 36 0.13 0.88 -10.61
CA ILE A 36 0.61 2.05 -11.33
C ILE A 36 2.12 1.95 -11.44
N ASP A 37 2.62 1.85 -12.67
CA ASP A 37 4.05 1.81 -12.97
C ASP A 37 4.55 3.23 -13.16
N MET A 38 5.19 3.77 -12.12
CA MET A 38 5.65 5.17 -12.16
C MET A 38 6.84 5.35 -13.09
N LYS A 39 7.71 4.34 -13.21
CA LYS A 39 8.82 4.39 -14.18
C LYS A 39 8.29 4.59 -15.59
N SER A 40 7.31 3.79 -15.98
CA SER A 40 6.68 3.88 -17.29
C SER A 40 5.93 5.20 -17.47
N THR A 41 5.21 5.63 -16.45
CA THR A 41 4.44 6.88 -16.48
C THR A 41 5.34 8.09 -16.70
N PHE A 42 6.45 8.17 -15.97
CA PHE A 42 7.39 9.28 -16.11
C PHE A 42 8.06 9.28 -17.48
N LYS A 43 8.38 8.09 -18.01
CA LYS A 43 8.95 8.00 -19.35
C LYS A 43 7.98 8.49 -20.42
N GLN A 44 6.73 8.06 -20.33
CA GLN A 44 5.70 8.43 -21.32
C GLN A 44 5.29 9.90 -21.24
N LYS A 45 5.15 10.43 -20.03
CA LYS A 45 4.59 11.77 -19.82
C LYS A 45 5.64 12.87 -19.81
N LEU A 46 6.85 12.59 -19.34
CA LEU A 46 7.88 13.59 -19.13
C LEU A 46 9.19 13.29 -19.86
N ASP A 47 9.30 12.12 -20.49
CA ASP A 47 10.55 11.63 -21.08
C ASP A 47 11.71 11.63 -20.07
N VAL A 48 11.39 11.26 -18.83
CA VAL A 48 12.35 11.20 -17.72
C VAL A 48 12.61 9.74 -17.38
N ASP A 49 13.87 9.39 -17.18
CA ASP A 49 14.26 8.06 -16.70
C ASP A 49 14.14 8.02 -15.18
N PHE A 50 13.55 6.92 -14.67
CA PHE A 50 13.34 6.76 -13.24
C PHE A 50 13.61 5.30 -12.87
N HIS A 51 13.83 5.05 -11.58
CA HIS A 51 14.03 3.66 -11.11
C HIS A 51 12.70 2.92 -11.07
N ASN A 52 12.76 1.60 -10.97
CA ASN A 52 11.56 0.78 -10.82
C ASN A 52 10.78 1.21 -9.58
N TYR A 53 9.54 1.61 -9.80
CA TYR A 53 8.65 2.10 -8.75
C TYR A 53 7.22 1.78 -9.13
N LYS A 54 6.55 0.97 -8.31
CA LYS A 54 5.18 0.58 -8.59
C LYS A 54 4.30 0.86 -7.37
N ILE A 55 3.10 1.40 -7.63
CA ILE A 55 2.10 1.65 -6.58
C ILE A 55 1.02 0.59 -6.73
N LEU A 56 0.81 -0.19 -5.67
CA LEU A 56 -0.23 -1.21 -5.61
C LEU A 56 -1.38 -0.67 -4.77
N GLY A 57 -2.55 -0.54 -5.37
CA GLY A 57 -3.76 -0.13 -4.65
C GLY A 57 -4.42 -1.36 -4.04
N ALA A 58 -4.26 -1.54 -2.73
CA ALA A 58 -4.77 -2.72 -2.03
C ALA A 58 -6.08 -2.41 -1.32
N CYS A 59 -7.04 -3.30 -1.43
CA CYS A 59 -8.35 -3.15 -0.81
C CYS A 59 -8.70 -4.41 -0.02
N ASN A 60 -9.14 -4.19 1.21
CA ASN A 60 -9.80 -5.23 2.00
C ASN A 60 -11.30 -4.94 1.93
N PRO A 61 -12.08 -5.69 1.12
CA PRO A 61 -13.47 -5.32 0.83
C PRO A 61 -14.35 -5.20 2.06
N THR A 62 -14.15 -6.06 3.06
CA THR A 62 -14.95 -6.03 4.30
C THR A 62 -14.78 -4.70 5.02
N PHE A 63 -13.53 -4.24 5.17
CA PHE A 63 -13.25 -2.99 5.87
C PHE A 63 -13.61 -1.77 5.02
N ALA A 64 -13.40 -1.83 3.71
CA ALA A 64 -13.79 -0.76 2.80
C ALA A 64 -15.30 -0.54 2.82
N TYR A 65 -16.07 -1.62 2.81
CA TYR A 65 -17.52 -1.55 2.87
C TYR A 65 -18.00 -0.88 4.16
N LYS A 66 -17.46 -1.30 5.31
CA LYS A 66 -17.76 -0.68 6.60
C LYS A 66 -17.42 0.79 6.63
N ALA A 67 -16.24 1.15 6.13
CA ALA A 67 -15.78 2.53 6.13
C ALA A 67 -16.69 3.44 5.29
N ILE A 68 -17.06 3.00 4.10
CA ILE A 68 -17.91 3.78 3.19
C ILE A 68 -19.33 3.95 3.77
N GLN A 69 -19.83 2.96 4.49
CA GLN A 69 -21.13 3.07 5.15
C GLN A 69 -21.16 4.14 6.24
N HIS A 70 -20.04 4.33 6.94
CA HIS A 70 -19.94 5.34 8.00
C HIS A 70 -19.58 6.73 7.47
N GLU A 71 -18.83 6.78 6.37
CA GLU A 71 -18.39 8.01 5.74
C GLU A 71 -18.27 7.81 4.24
N ASP A 72 -19.24 8.27 3.47
CA ASP A 72 -19.27 8.02 2.03
C ASP A 72 -18.15 8.71 1.23
N LYS A 73 -17.53 9.74 1.81
CA LYS A 73 -16.40 10.43 1.17
C LYS A 73 -15.06 9.76 1.45
N ILE A 74 -15.04 8.69 2.27
CA ILE A 74 -13.78 7.99 2.60
C ILE A 74 -13.12 7.40 1.36
N GLY A 75 -13.88 7.18 0.29
CA GLY A 75 -13.32 6.74 -0.98
C GLY A 75 -12.21 7.62 -1.52
N THR A 76 -12.18 8.90 -1.12
CA THR A 76 -11.08 9.80 -1.48
C THR A 76 -9.75 9.39 -0.83
N MET A 77 -9.80 8.59 0.22
CA MET A 77 -8.63 8.09 0.96
C MET A 77 -8.36 6.60 0.68
N LEU A 78 -9.06 6.03 -0.28
CA LEU A 78 -8.90 4.62 -0.65
C LEU A 78 -8.39 4.51 -2.09
N PRO A 79 -7.75 3.43 -2.47
CA PRO A 79 -7.38 2.25 -1.66
C PRO A 79 -6.19 2.52 -0.74
N CYS A 80 -5.83 1.53 0.10
CA CYS A 80 -4.58 1.57 0.85
C CYS A 80 -3.44 1.26 -0.10
N ASN A 81 -2.52 2.18 -0.26
CA ASN A 81 -1.43 2.02 -1.21
C ASN A 81 -0.23 1.32 -0.56
N VAL A 82 0.36 0.41 -1.33
CA VAL A 82 1.62 -0.24 -1.00
C VAL A 82 2.55 0.03 -2.17
N ILE A 83 3.72 0.56 -1.89
CA ILE A 83 4.72 0.82 -2.93
C ILE A 83 5.80 -0.24 -2.90
N VAL A 84 6.32 -0.56 -4.09
CA VAL A 84 7.51 -1.41 -4.25
C VAL A 84 8.46 -0.63 -5.13
N GLN A 85 9.68 -0.39 -4.64
CA GLN A 85 10.67 0.34 -5.42
C GLN A 85 12.04 -0.28 -5.28
N GLU A 86 12.79 -0.20 -6.36
CA GLU A 86 14.18 -0.66 -6.38
C GLU A 86 15.09 0.49 -5.98
N ARG A 87 15.83 0.28 -4.90
CA ARG A 87 16.79 1.25 -4.39
C ARG A 87 18.18 0.94 -4.93
N THR A 88 19.18 1.70 -4.53
CA THR A 88 20.57 1.49 -4.89
C THR A 88 21.03 0.10 -4.48
N ASN A 89 21.95 -0.50 -5.27
CA ASN A 89 22.50 -1.83 -5.02
C ASN A 89 21.49 -2.98 -5.10
N GLY A 90 20.41 -2.78 -5.82
CA GLY A 90 19.42 -3.84 -6.04
C GLY A 90 18.55 -4.16 -4.83
N ILE A 91 18.59 -3.32 -3.79
CA ILE A 91 17.70 -3.49 -2.63
C ILE A 91 16.30 -3.08 -3.03
N ILE A 92 15.33 -3.92 -2.68
CA ILE A 92 13.90 -3.62 -2.94
C ILE A 92 13.28 -3.15 -1.64
N GLU A 93 12.65 -1.98 -1.69
CA GLU A 93 11.91 -1.42 -0.56
C GLU A 93 10.42 -1.62 -0.79
N VAL A 94 9.74 -2.15 0.21
CA VAL A 94 8.28 -2.27 0.21
C VAL A 94 7.75 -1.44 1.37
N ALA A 95 6.82 -0.53 1.07
CA ALA A 95 6.24 0.33 2.11
C ALA A 95 4.72 0.36 1.96
N ALA A 96 4.02 0.24 3.08
CA ALA A 96 2.56 0.30 3.13
C ALA A 96 2.13 1.54 3.90
N VAL A 97 1.03 2.15 3.48
CA VAL A 97 0.45 3.30 4.17
C VAL A 97 0.03 2.92 5.59
N ASN A 98 0.20 3.85 6.52
CA ASN A 98 -0.40 3.74 7.85
C ASN A 98 -1.78 4.41 7.79
N PRO A 99 -2.86 3.63 7.82
CA PRO A 99 -4.21 4.20 7.65
C PRO A 99 -4.63 5.11 8.81
N ILE A 100 -4.03 4.96 9.99
CA ILE A 100 -4.28 5.89 11.10
C ILE A 100 -3.83 7.28 10.69
N ALA A 101 -2.65 7.40 10.10
CA ALA A 101 -2.12 8.69 9.66
C ALA A 101 -2.90 9.26 8.49
N SER A 102 -3.25 8.44 7.50
CA SER A 102 -3.97 8.92 6.30
C SER A 102 -5.38 9.36 6.61
N MET A 103 -6.03 8.79 7.63
CA MET A 103 -7.41 9.10 8.00
C MET A 103 -7.51 10.00 9.23
N GLN A 104 -6.41 10.61 9.63
CA GLN A 104 -6.32 11.42 10.85
C GLN A 104 -7.28 12.61 10.84
N ALA A 105 -7.57 13.17 9.68
CA ALA A 105 -8.48 14.31 9.54
C ALA A 105 -9.94 13.93 9.77
N ILE A 106 -10.28 12.65 9.69
CA ILE A 106 -11.66 12.18 9.81
C ILE A 106 -11.91 11.77 11.24
N LYS A 107 -12.78 12.53 11.93
CA LYS A 107 -13.02 12.36 13.37
C LYS A 107 -14.30 11.60 13.62
N LYS A 108 -14.33 10.32 13.20
CA LYS A 108 -15.46 9.42 13.45
C LYS A 108 -14.94 8.17 14.18
N LYS A 109 -15.58 7.87 15.30
CA LYS A 109 -15.18 6.76 16.18
C LYS A 109 -15.19 5.41 15.45
N GLU A 110 -16.19 5.18 14.62
CA GLU A 110 -16.35 3.95 13.86
C GLU A 110 -15.18 3.76 12.88
N LEU A 111 -14.72 4.85 12.26
CA LEU A 111 -13.59 4.79 11.34
C LEU A 111 -12.27 4.55 12.07
N ASN A 112 -12.13 5.04 13.29
CA ASN A 112 -10.94 4.76 14.10
C ASN A 112 -10.79 3.27 14.36
N ALA A 113 -11.87 2.57 14.69
CA ALA A 113 -11.84 1.13 14.91
C ALA A 113 -11.44 0.37 13.63
N VAL A 114 -12.02 0.74 12.50
CA VAL A 114 -11.68 0.16 11.20
C VAL A 114 -10.22 0.41 10.86
N SER A 115 -9.75 1.64 11.04
CA SER A 115 -8.36 2.02 10.75
C SER A 115 -7.36 1.24 11.59
N GLN A 116 -7.67 0.99 12.86
CA GLN A 116 -6.80 0.19 13.75
C GLN A 116 -6.68 -1.25 13.24
N GLU A 117 -7.77 -1.86 12.81
CA GLU A 117 -7.75 -3.23 12.29
C GLU A 117 -6.97 -3.31 10.97
N VAL A 118 -7.17 -2.36 10.07
CA VAL A 118 -6.45 -2.31 8.80
C VAL A 118 -4.96 -2.09 9.04
N LYS A 119 -4.62 -1.21 9.99
CA LYS A 119 -3.23 -0.96 10.37
C LYS A 119 -2.53 -2.26 10.81
N LYS A 120 -3.17 -3.02 11.69
CA LYS A 120 -2.60 -4.28 12.18
C LYS A 120 -2.32 -5.25 11.05
N LYS A 121 -3.25 -5.35 10.10
CA LYS A 121 -3.12 -6.24 8.95
C LYS A 121 -1.99 -5.79 8.01
N LEU A 122 -1.88 -4.49 7.74
CA LEU A 122 -0.81 -3.96 6.89
C LEU A 122 0.57 -4.10 7.55
N GLU A 123 0.65 -3.88 8.87
CA GLU A 123 1.89 -4.14 9.61
C GLU A 123 2.32 -5.60 9.47
N LYS A 124 1.35 -6.51 9.56
CA LYS A 124 1.61 -7.94 9.42
C LYS A 124 2.07 -8.30 8.01
N VAL A 125 1.48 -7.70 6.98
CA VAL A 125 1.92 -7.87 5.59
C VAL A 125 3.39 -7.51 5.46
N ILE A 126 3.77 -6.34 5.92
CA ILE A 126 5.16 -5.85 5.86
C ILE A 126 6.09 -6.74 6.66
N HIS A 127 5.69 -7.15 7.86
CA HIS A 127 6.49 -8.01 8.73
C HIS A 127 6.74 -9.39 8.12
N ASN A 128 5.79 -9.92 7.36
CA ASN A 128 5.88 -11.26 6.77
C ASN A 128 6.67 -11.29 5.45
N LEU A 129 7.12 -10.15 4.95
CA LEU A 129 7.98 -10.08 3.80
C LEU A 129 9.44 -10.29 4.22
#